data_074aacc7b2b81c3fccf97383ba6670f1
#
_entry.id   074aacc7b2b81c3fccf97383ba6670f1
#
_cell.length_a   1.000
_cell.length_b   1.000
_cell.length_c   1.000
_cell.angle_alpha   90.00
_cell.angle_beta   90.00
_cell.angle_gamma   90.00
#
_symmetry.space_group_name_H-M   'P 1'
#
loop_
_entity.id
_entity.type
_entity.pdbx_description
1 polymer ?
#
loop_
_entity_poly.entity_id
_entity_poly.type
_entity_poly.pdbx_seq_one_letter_code
_entity_poly.pdbx_strand_id
1 'polypeptide(L)'
;MPPTKDREKRQSIIDACLRMNVLGINQGTSGNISLRHGDGMLVTPTSTPYEAMKPEQIVYMHLDGNHDPARRPSSEWRFHRDILKARPEVQAIVHAHPPYSTMLAIMGMEIPPRSEERRVGKECV
;
A
#
# COMPACT_ATOMS: atom_id res chain seq x y z
N MET A 1 1.06 -5.55 24.37
CA MET A 1 -0.20 -5.07 23.83
C MET A 1 0.04 -3.82 23.00
N PRO A 2 -0.39 -3.85 21.76
CA PRO A 2 -0.14 -2.66 20.92
C PRO A 2 -0.91 -1.45 21.46
N PRO A 3 -0.31 -0.26 21.34
CA PRO A 3 -1.02 0.97 21.68
C PRO A 3 -2.31 1.14 20.87
N THR A 4 -3.29 1.80 21.42
CA THR A 4 -4.55 2.07 20.74
C THR A 4 -4.32 2.75 19.39
N LYS A 5 -3.39 3.72 19.32
CA LYS A 5 -3.04 4.41 18.09
C LYS A 5 -2.52 3.46 17.02
N ASP A 6 -1.67 2.50 17.40
CA ASP A 6 -1.15 1.50 16.49
C ASP A 6 -2.30 0.67 15.91
N ARG A 7 -3.19 0.20 16.77
CA ARG A 7 -4.32 -0.61 16.31
C ARG A 7 -5.25 0.17 15.39
N GLU A 8 -5.49 1.43 15.70
CA GLU A 8 -6.30 2.29 14.84
C GLU A 8 -5.68 2.47 13.47
N LYS A 9 -4.37 2.69 13.41
CA LYS A 9 -3.66 2.81 12.15
C LYS A 9 -3.72 1.52 11.34
N ARG A 10 -3.54 0.38 12.00
CA ARG A 10 -3.62 -0.92 11.35
C ARG A 10 -5.01 -1.15 10.78
N GLN A 11 -6.03 -0.84 11.54
CA GLN A 11 -7.41 -0.98 11.07
C GLN A 11 -7.69 -0.03 9.90
N SER A 12 -7.16 1.18 9.93
CA SER A 12 -7.38 2.13 8.84
C SER A 12 -6.77 1.64 7.53
N ILE A 13 -5.66 0.91 7.60
CA ILE A 13 -5.06 0.29 6.41
C ILE A 13 -6.01 -0.75 5.83
N ILE A 14 -6.58 -1.60 6.68
CA ILE A 14 -7.52 -2.63 6.24
C ILE A 14 -8.76 -2.00 5.63
N ASP A 15 -9.30 -0.98 6.30
CA ASP A 15 -10.48 -0.28 5.79
C ASP A 15 -10.22 0.35 4.42
N ALA A 16 -9.03 0.91 4.23
CA ALA A 16 -8.64 1.48 2.95
C ALA A 16 -8.51 0.41 1.87
N CYS A 17 -7.96 -0.76 2.21
CA CYS A 17 -7.87 -1.87 1.26
C CYS A 17 -9.25 -2.32 0.79
N LEU A 18 -10.18 -2.48 1.72
CA LEU A 18 -11.55 -2.86 1.38
C LEU A 18 -12.21 -1.79 0.53
N ARG A 19 -11.95 -0.52 0.87
CA ARG A 19 -12.51 0.60 0.13
C ARG A 19 -12.01 0.65 -1.31
N MET A 20 -10.74 0.34 -1.54
CA MET A 20 -10.19 0.28 -2.89
C MET A 20 -11.00 -0.66 -3.78
N ASN A 21 -11.33 -1.84 -3.26
CA ASN A 21 -12.08 -2.82 -4.04
C ASN A 21 -13.53 -2.39 -4.26
N VAL A 22 -14.15 -1.80 -3.24
CA VAL A 22 -15.51 -1.29 -3.35
C VAL A 22 -15.61 -0.19 -4.39
N LEU A 23 -14.61 0.69 -4.44
CA LEU A 23 -14.59 1.80 -5.39
C LEU A 23 -14.13 1.39 -6.79
N GLY A 24 -13.69 0.15 -6.97
CA GLY A 24 -13.25 -0.33 -8.28
C GLY A 24 -11.91 0.22 -8.73
N ILE A 25 -11.11 0.77 -7.81
CA ILE A 25 -9.78 1.29 -8.14
C ILE A 25 -8.67 0.27 -7.94
N ASN A 26 -9.04 -0.94 -7.57
CA ASN A 26 -8.11 -2.04 -7.42
C ASN A 26 -8.86 -3.35 -7.67
N GLN A 27 -8.11 -4.42 -7.88
CA GLN A 27 -8.70 -5.75 -8.06
C GLN A 27 -8.00 -6.77 -7.18
N GLY A 28 -8.81 -7.58 -6.49
CA GLY A 28 -8.29 -8.66 -5.65
C GLY A 28 -7.36 -8.16 -4.57
N THR A 29 -6.20 -8.80 -4.47
CA THR A 29 -5.16 -8.47 -3.49
C THR A 29 -3.92 -7.88 -4.14
N SER A 30 -4.06 -7.34 -5.35
CA SER A 30 -2.91 -6.85 -6.13
C SER A 30 -2.34 -5.54 -5.59
N GLY A 31 -3.12 -4.76 -4.86
CA GLY A 31 -2.66 -3.51 -4.28
C GLY A 31 -2.04 -3.69 -2.90
N ASN A 32 -1.39 -2.64 -2.42
CA ASN A 32 -0.80 -2.63 -1.08
C ASN A 32 -0.76 -1.21 -0.55
N ILE A 33 -0.77 -1.10 0.77
CA ILE A 33 -0.84 0.19 1.45
C ILE A 33 0.17 0.22 2.58
N SER A 34 0.81 1.36 2.79
CA SER A 34 1.66 1.58 3.95
C SER A 34 1.35 2.92 4.60
N LEU A 35 1.63 2.98 5.90
CA LEU A 35 1.56 4.21 6.69
C LEU A 35 2.88 4.39 7.43
N ARG A 36 3.38 5.61 7.46
CA ARG A 36 4.52 5.94 8.32
C ARG A 36 4.09 5.77 9.78
N HIS A 37 4.94 5.15 10.56
CA HIS A 37 4.66 4.93 11.98
C HIS A 37 5.97 5.01 12.75
N GLY A 38 6.12 6.04 13.59
CA GLY A 38 7.37 6.26 14.29
C GLY A 38 8.53 6.37 13.30
N ASP A 39 9.58 5.61 13.53
CA ASP A 39 10.76 5.59 12.67
C ASP A 39 10.65 4.56 11.54
N GLY A 40 9.51 3.93 11.40
CA GLY A 40 9.30 2.89 10.40
C GLY A 40 7.99 3.04 9.67
N MET A 41 7.43 1.91 9.28
CA MET A 41 6.16 1.90 8.56
C MET A 41 5.32 0.68 8.95
N LEU A 42 4.01 0.82 8.80
CA LEU A 42 3.08 -0.28 8.83
C LEU A 42 2.71 -0.58 7.38
N VAL A 43 2.80 -1.83 6.97
CA VAL A 43 2.55 -2.21 5.59
C VAL A 43 1.69 -3.48 5.53
N THR A 44 0.88 -3.58 4.48
CA THR A 44 0.01 -4.72 4.28
C THR A 44 0.80 -6.02 4.14
N PRO A 45 0.27 -7.15 4.64
CA PRO A 45 0.92 -8.44 4.47
C PRO A 45 0.79 -8.95 3.04
N THR A 46 1.71 -9.83 2.64
CA THR A 46 1.66 -10.43 1.31
C THR A 46 0.53 -11.47 1.23
N SER A 47 -0.08 -11.57 0.05
CA SER A 47 -0.99 -12.68 -0.31
C SER A 47 -2.13 -12.92 0.68
N THR A 48 -2.62 -11.86 1.32
CA THR A 48 -3.71 -11.97 2.30
C THR A 48 -4.95 -11.28 1.73
N PRO A 49 -6.07 -11.99 1.59
CA PRO A 49 -7.31 -11.36 1.15
C PRO A 49 -7.73 -10.25 2.11
N TYR A 50 -8.15 -9.12 1.57
CA TYR A 50 -8.49 -7.96 2.40
C TYR A 50 -9.60 -8.26 3.39
N GLU A 51 -10.57 -9.10 3.00
CA GLU A 51 -11.70 -9.48 3.85
C GLU A 51 -11.28 -10.34 5.04
N ALA A 52 -10.16 -11.03 4.91
CA ALA A 52 -9.64 -11.90 5.96
C ALA A 52 -8.51 -11.25 6.76
N MET A 53 -8.11 -10.05 6.37
CA MET A 53 -6.97 -9.37 6.98
C MET A 53 -7.32 -8.84 8.36
N LYS A 54 -6.45 -9.10 9.32
CA LYS A 54 -6.62 -8.65 10.72
C LYS A 54 -5.54 -7.64 11.06
N PRO A 55 -5.81 -6.72 12.00
CA PRO A 55 -4.80 -5.73 12.40
C PRO A 55 -3.46 -6.35 12.80
N GLU A 56 -3.47 -7.51 13.42
CA GLU A 56 -2.25 -8.20 13.86
C GLU A 56 -1.39 -8.64 12.68
N GLN A 57 -1.96 -8.76 11.49
CA GLN A 57 -1.24 -9.20 10.29
C GLN A 57 -0.56 -8.05 9.56
N ILE A 58 -0.95 -6.82 9.84
CA ILE A 58 -0.24 -5.65 9.31
C ILE A 58 1.17 -5.67 9.89
N VAL A 59 2.17 -5.51 9.03
CA VAL A 59 3.57 -5.70 9.42
C VAL A 59 4.20 -4.36 9.75
N TYR A 60 4.80 -4.26 10.94
CA TYR A 60 5.66 -3.12 11.26
C TYR A 60 7.06 -3.40 10.73
N MET A 61 7.61 -2.46 9.98
CA MET A 61 8.95 -2.57 9.43
C MET A 61 9.74 -1.30 9.71
N HIS A 62 11.01 -1.49 10.07
CA HIS A 62 11.94 -0.36 10.08
C HIS A 62 12.29 0.01 8.64
N LEU A 63 12.67 1.25 8.41
CA LEU A 63 12.97 1.71 7.06
C LEU A 63 14.26 1.09 6.49
N ASP A 64 15.05 0.41 7.32
CA ASP A 64 16.19 -0.37 6.83
C ASP A 64 15.78 -1.77 6.34
N GLY A 65 14.51 -2.14 6.51
CA GLY A 65 13.99 -3.42 6.10
C GLY A 65 13.83 -4.45 7.22
N ASN A 66 14.33 -4.15 8.41
CA ASN A 66 14.19 -5.08 9.53
C ASN A 66 12.73 -5.19 9.97
N HIS A 67 12.29 -6.41 10.17
CA HIS A 67 10.94 -6.71 10.66
C HIS A 67 10.93 -8.08 11.33
N ASP A 68 9.85 -8.38 12.03
CA ASP A 68 9.68 -9.68 12.66
C ASP A 68 9.72 -10.79 11.58
N PRO A 69 10.66 -11.73 11.68
CA PRO A 69 10.77 -12.78 10.66
C PRO A 69 9.55 -13.71 10.60
N ALA A 70 8.70 -13.71 11.61
CA ALA A 70 7.46 -14.47 11.59
C ALA A 70 6.36 -13.78 10.75
N ARG A 71 6.59 -12.54 10.31
CA ARG A 71 5.64 -11.77 9.53
C ARG A 71 6.10 -11.69 8.07
N ARG A 72 5.14 -11.62 7.19
CA ARG A 72 5.41 -11.54 5.74
C ARG A 72 4.81 -10.27 5.17
N PRO A 73 5.62 -9.21 5.03
CA PRO A 73 5.13 -7.98 4.42
C PRO A 73 4.87 -8.16 2.93
N SER A 74 4.10 -7.24 2.35
CA SER A 74 3.91 -7.20 0.90
C SER A 74 5.24 -7.36 0.17
N SER A 75 5.24 -8.10 -0.92
CA SER A 75 6.44 -8.27 -1.74
C SER A 75 6.97 -6.94 -2.29
N GLU A 76 6.15 -5.90 -2.28
CA GLU A 76 6.53 -4.57 -2.76
C GLU A 76 6.92 -3.61 -1.63
N TRP A 77 7.27 -4.12 -0.47
CA TRP A 77 7.62 -3.27 0.68
C TRP A 77 8.79 -2.33 0.39
N ARG A 78 9.71 -2.74 -0.48
CA ARG A 78 10.87 -1.91 -0.83
C ARG A 78 10.45 -0.63 -1.55
N PHE A 79 9.44 -0.72 -2.38
CA PHE A 79 8.87 0.43 -3.07
C PHE A 79 8.33 1.43 -2.04
N HIS A 80 7.57 0.95 -1.07
CA HIS A 80 7.05 1.80 0.00
C HIS A 80 8.18 2.41 0.84
N ARG A 81 9.14 1.57 1.23
CA ARG A 81 10.27 2.00 2.01
C ARG A 81 11.06 3.11 1.31
N ASP A 82 11.33 2.95 0.04
CA ASP A 82 12.14 3.90 -0.72
C ASP A 82 11.45 5.26 -0.81
N ILE A 83 10.15 5.28 -1.04
CA ILE A 83 9.39 6.53 -1.08
C ILE A 83 9.39 7.22 0.29
N LEU A 84 9.16 6.46 1.35
CA LEU A 84 9.13 7.03 2.70
C LEU A 84 10.48 7.59 3.11
N LYS A 85 11.57 6.96 2.67
CA LYS A 85 12.92 7.48 2.94
C LYS A 85 13.21 8.74 2.13
N ALA A 86 12.81 8.76 0.86
CA ALA A 86 13.10 9.88 -0.02
C ALA A 86 12.22 11.10 0.25
N ARG A 87 11.03 10.88 0.78
CA ARG A 87 10.03 11.93 0.97
C ARG A 87 9.54 11.95 2.42
N PRO A 88 10.27 12.64 3.32
CA PRO A 88 9.89 12.63 4.76
C PRO A 88 8.49 13.18 5.04
N GLU A 89 7.94 14.00 4.16
CA GLU A 89 6.61 14.57 4.31
C GLU A 89 5.48 13.58 4.00
N VAL A 90 5.81 12.48 3.32
CA VAL A 90 4.81 11.49 2.95
C VAL A 90 4.45 10.63 4.17
N GLN A 91 3.16 10.51 4.46
CA GLN A 91 2.67 9.75 5.59
C GLN A 91 2.02 8.43 5.19
N ALA A 92 1.53 8.33 3.97
CA ALA A 92 0.83 7.15 3.49
C ALA A 92 1.10 6.91 2.02
N ILE A 93 1.13 5.64 1.62
CA ILE A 93 1.30 5.26 0.23
C ILE A 93 0.23 4.22 -0.11
N VAL A 94 -0.50 4.49 -1.18
CA VAL A 94 -1.49 3.57 -1.71
C VAL A 94 -1.03 3.13 -3.10
N HIS A 95 -0.77 1.84 -3.24
CA HIS A 95 -0.41 1.24 -4.53
C HIS A 95 -1.56 0.37 -4.98
N ALA A 96 -2.16 0.71 -6.10
CA ALA A 96 -3.34 0.04 -6.60
C ALA A 96 -3.16 -0.35 -8.06
N HIS A 97 -3.90 -1.37 -8.48
CA HIS A 97 -3.95 -1.82 -9.87
C HIS A 97 -5.39 -1.71 -10.37
N PRO A 98 -5.84 -0.49 -10.73
CA PRO A 98 -7.19 -0.31 -11.23
C PRO A 98 -7.39 -1.10 -12.53
N PRO A 99 -8.56 -1.72 -12.75
CA PRO A 99 -8.77 -2.55 -13.94
C PRO A 99 -8.50 -1.81 -15.25
N TYR A 100 -8.94 -0.57 -15.36
CA TYR A 100 -8.71 0.20 -16.59
C TYR A 100 -7.25 0.58 -16.78
N SER A 101 -6.58 0.97 -15.70
CA SER A 101 -5.15 1.31 -15.79
C SER A 101 -4.33 0.09 -16.19
N THR A 102 -4.64 -1.07 -15.63
CA THR A 102 -3.97 -2.31 -15.98
C THR A 102 -4.21 -2.67 -17.45
N MET A 103 -5.44 -2.50 -17.90
CA MET A 103 -5.80 -2.73 -19.31
C MET A 103 -5.02 -1.81 -20.23
N LEU A 104 -4.92 -0.53 -19.90
CA LEU A 104 -4.15 0.45 -20.69
C LEU A 104 -2.66 0.09 -20.71
N ALA A 105 -2.11 -0.35 -19.59
CA ALA A 105 -0.72 -0.77 -19.52
C ALA A 105 -0.44 -1.97 -20.43
N ILE A 106 -1.31 -2.94 -20.42
CA ILE A 106 -1.19 -4.12 -21.30
C ILE A 106 -1.24 -3.70 -22.76
N MET A 107 -2.05 -2.70 -23.10
CA MET A 107 -2.17 -2.18 -24.44
C MET A 107 -1.05 -1.20 -24.82
N GLY A 108 -0.15 -0.88 -23.88
CA GLY A 108 0.95 0.07 -24.13
C GLY A 108 0.52 1.51 -24.14
N MET A 109 -0.58 1.84 -23.53
CA MET A 109 -1.11 3.20 -23.50
C MET A 109 -0.79 3.88 -22.18
N GLU A 110 -0.52 5.18 -22.22
CA GLU A 110 -0.31 5.96 -21.01
C GLU A 110 -1.63 6.51 -20.48
N ILE A 111 -1.66 6.72 -19.16
CA ILE A 111 -2.78 7.39 -18.52
C ILE A 111 -2.58 8.89 -18.71
N PRO A 112 -3.50 9.60 -19.40
CA PRO A 112 -3.32 11.02 -19.66
C PRO A 112 -3.40 11.83 -18.34
N PRO A 113 -2.58 12.87 -18.20
CA PRO A 113 -2.67 13.75 -17.03
C PRO A 113 -3.93 14.59 -17.11
N ARG A 114 -4.45 14.94 -15.92
CA ARG A 114 -5.62 15.81 -15.81
C ARG A 114 -5.18 17.16 -15.24
N SER A 115 -5.52 18.21 -15.97
CA SER A 115 -5.31 19.59 -15.54
C SER A 115 -4.10 19.75 -14.61
N GLU A 116 -4.33 20.06 -13.34
CA GLU A 116 -3.27 20.34 -12.39
C GLU A 116 -2.78 19.11 -11.63
N GLU A 117 -3.34 17.96 -11.90
CA GLU A 117 -2.90 16.75 -11.24
C GLU A 117 -1.51 16.38 -11.70
N ARG A 118 -0.74 15.81 -10.77
CA ARG A 118 0.56 15.29 -11.10
C ARG A 118 0.42 14.14 -12.07
N ARG A 119 1.32 14.10 -13.03
CA ARG A 119 1.35 12.97 -13.93
C ARG A 119 1.66 11.70 -13.17
N VAL A 120 0.79 10.72 -13.31
CA VAL A 120 0.94 9.46 -12.58
C VAL A 120 2.07 8.63 -13.15
N GLY A 121 2.36 8.73 -14.42
CA GLY A 121 3.37 7.91 -15.06
C GLY A 121 2.78 6.60 -15.54
N LYS A 122 3.63 5.60 -15.70
CA LYS A 122 3.18 4.30 -16.20
C LYS A 122 2.65 3.43 -15.09
N GLU A 123 1.63 2.65 -15.44
CA GLU A 123 1.07 1.68 -14.52
C GLU A 123 2.09 0.60 -14.18
N CYS A 124 2.08 0.18 -12.93
CA CYS A 124 2.89 -0.93 -12.47
C CYS A 124 2.18 -2.24 -12.81
N VAL A 125 2.79 -3.03 -13.64
CA VAL A 125 2.20 -4.29 -14.11
C VAL A 125 3.02 -5.48 -13.63
#